data_033413b9e7ae7ca1a8590079dfe80064
#
_entry.id   033413b9e7ae7ca1a8590079dfe80064
#
_cell.length_a   1.000
_cell.length_b   1.000
_cell.length_c   1.000
_cell.angle_alpha   90.00
_cell.angle_beta   90.00
_cell.angle_gamma   90.00
#
_symmetry.space_group_name_H-M   'P 1'
#
loop_
_entity.id
_entity.type
_entity.pdbx_description
1 polymer ?
#
loop_
_entity_poly.entity_id
_entity_poly.type
_entity_poly.pdbx_seq_one_letter_code
_entity_poly.pdbx_strand_id
1 'polypeptide(L)'
;TVPPAGVLGWYDDLLARAAQQPDLIKDIQAAHSAVQEFDSWLKKMRPGWTASAGVGEAAFDWYLKHVKLMPWTSAELVVLGERELDRLWAIYALERHRNRDLPELEPAASAEEYQQRIAETDLRIRGFLAEQQIITSPDDIGELDTNAPWIVRPAGRNFWEEIQFRDPSPDHLHAVIPGHRFDAIMNGRIDHPIRGRIDSGARAEGWATYL
;
A
#
# COMPACT_ATOMS: atom_id res chain seq x y z
N THR A 1 18.41 3.58 7.16
CA THR A 1 18.01 3.80 8.56
C THR A 1 16.72 4.60 8.57
N VAL A 2 15.69 4.05 9.19
CA VAL A 2 14.39 4.73 9.35
C VAL A 2 14.58 5.92 10.29
N PRO A 3 14.16 7.13 9.93
CA PRO A 3 14.24 8.29 10.81
C PRO A 3 13.45 8.06 12.10
N PRO A 4 14.01 8.36 13.27
CA PRO A 4 13.45 7.91 14.55
C PRO A 4 12.20 8.65 15.04
N ALA A 5 11.73 9.70 14.40
CA ALA A 5 10.67 10.54 14.97
C ALA A 5 9.77 11.25 13.92
N GLY A 6 9.03 10.48 13.11
CA GLY A 6 8.04 11.07 12.19
C GLY A 6 8.64 12.07 11.20
N VAL A 7 7.80 13.00 10.71
CA VAL A 7 8.20 13.97 9.67
C VAL A 7 9.34 14.88 10.14
N LEU A 8 9.37 15.29 11.39
CA LEU A 8 10.45 16.13 11.93
C LEU A 8 11.79 15.39 11.96
N GLY A 9 11.80 14.12 12.33
CA GLY A 9 13.01 13.30 12.29
C GLY A 9 13.57 13.10 10.87
N TRP A 10 12.74 13.19 9.85
CA TRP A 10 13.20 13.18 8.45
C TRP A 10 14.00 14.44 8.11
N TYR A 11 13.58 15.60 8.59
CA TYR A 11 14.33 16.84 8.38
C TYR A 11 15.67 16.83 9.15
N ASP A 12 15.72 16.25 10.34
CA ASP A 12 16.98 16.06 11.08
C ASP A 12 17.97 15.17 10.33
N ASP A 13 17.48 14.05 9.76
CA ASP A 13 18.29 13.16 8.90
C ASP A 13 18.76 13.88 7.62
N LEU A 14 17.88 14.66 6.97
CA LEU A 14 18.23 15.44 5.78
C LEU A 14 19.28 16.49 6.09
N LEU A 15 19.19 17.20 7.22
CA LEU A 15 20.20 18.17 7.67
C LEU A 15 21.56 17.50 7.86
N ALA A 16 21.58 16.32 8.47
CA ALA A 16 22.84 15.59 8.65
C ALA A 16 23.47 15.17 7.32
N ARG A 17 22.68 14.77 6.34
CA ARG A 17 23.15 14.37 4.99
C ARG A 17 23.57 15.57 4.14
N ALA A 18 22.90 16.70 4.30
CA ALA A 18 23.15 17.94 3.55
C ALA A 18 24.33 18.78 4.07
N ALA A 19 25.13 18.27 5.02
CA ALA A 19 26.17 19.01 5.72
C ALA A 19 27.17 19.77 4.82
N GLN A 20 27.36 19.34 3.57
CA GLN A 20 28.24 19.95 2.57
C GLN A 20 27.51 20.87 1.57
N GLN A 21 26.21 21.14 1.79
CA GLN A 21 25.34 21.87 0.87
C GLN A 21 24.64 23.04 1.59
N PRO A 22 25.32 24.18 1.81
CA PRO A 22 24.82 25.28 2.68
C PRO A 22 23.48 25.88 2.21
N ASP A 23 23.23 25.97 0.90
CA ASP A 23 21.96 26.48 0.37
C ASP A 23 20.81 25.49 0.67
N LEU A 24 21.04 24.19 0.51
CA LEU A 24 20.07 23.17 0.82
C LEU A 24 19.78 23.10 2.33
N ILE A 25 20.78 23.27 3.18
CA ILE A 25 20.60 23.35 4.64
C ILE A 25 19.60 24.44 5.01
N LYS A 26 19.73 25.63 4.41
CA LYS A 26 18.82 26.75 4.67
C LYS A 26 17.36 26.40 4.31
N ASP A 27 17.15 25.75 3.17
CA ASP A 27 15.82 25.37 2.73
C ASP A 27 15.22 24.26 3.61
N ILE A 28 16.03 23.27 4.01
CA ILE A 28 15.61 22.22 4.94
C ILE A 28 15.24 22.81 6.30
N GLN A 29 16.02 23.75 6.83
CA GLN A 29 15.71 24.41 8.10
C GLN A 29 14.42 25.23 8.03
N ALA A 30 14.18 25.94 6.91
CA ALA A 30 12.94 26.67 6.70
C ALA A 30 11.73 25.71 6.65
N ALA A 31 11.84 24.60 5.94
CA ALA A 31 10.80 23.57 5.87
C ALA A 31 10.56 22.91 7.24
N HIS A 32 11.61 22.57 7.98
CA HIS A 32 11.51 22.03 9.33
C HIS A 32 10.76 22.98 10.28
N SER A 33 11.12 24.28 10.27
CA SER A 33 10.44 25.30 11.07
C SER A 33 8.97 25.44 10.69
N ALA A 34 8.65 25.46 9.40
CA ALA A 34 7.26 25.53 8.94
C ALA A 34 6.42 24.32 9.40
N VAL A 35 6.99 23.12 9.41
CA VAL A 35 6.31 21.92 9.93
C VAL A 35 6.10 21.99 11.44
N GLN A 36 7.09 22.51 12.20
CA GLN A 36 6.94 22.71 13.64
C GLN A 36 5.86 23.75 13.98
N GLU A 37 5.83 24.86 13.23
CA GLU A 37 4.78 25.88 13.37
C GLU A 37 3.40 25.32 13.06
N PHE A 38 3.27 24.53 11.98
CA PHE A 38 2.03 23.87 11.61
C PHE A 38 1.57 22.86 12.67
N ASP A 39 2.46 22.02 13.19
CA ASP A 39 2.14 21.09 14.29
C ASP A 39 1.66 21.85 15.55
N SER A 40 2.36 22.93 15.90
CA SER A 40 1.97 23.78 17.03
C SER A 40 0.59 24.41 16.82
N TRP A 41 0.33 24.90 15.62
CA TRP A 41 -0.98 25.42 15.23
C TRP A 41 -2.07 24.35 15.30
N LEU A 42 -1.82 23.14 14.77
CA LEU A 42 -2.75 22.01 14.86
C LEU A 42 -3.09 21.66 16.31
N LYS A 43 -2.09 21.54 17.17
CA LYS A 43 -2.27 21.27 18.61
C LYS A 43 -3.12 22.32 19.30
N LYS A 44 -2.91 23.59 18.96
CA LYS A 44 -3.69 24.73 19.50
C LYS A 44 -5.13 24.72 19.00
N MET A 45 -5.35 24.43 17.72
CA MET A 45 -6.67 24.55 17.09
C MET A 45 -7.56 23.32 17.30
N ARG A 46 -6.94 22.11 17.36
CA ARG A 46 -7.64 20.84 17.46
C ARG A 46 -8.72 20.74 18.54
N PRO A 47 -8.50 21.25 19.78
CA PRO A 47 -9.51 21.20 20.82
C PRO A 47 -10.82 21.94 20.50
N GLY A 48 -10.78 22.91 19.57
CA GLY A 48 -11.94 23.67 19.12
C GLY A 48 -12.65 23.08 17.91
N TRP A 49 -12.12 22.00 17.34
CA TRP A 49 -12.72 21.37 16.15
C TRP A 49 -13.78 20.38 16.55
N THR A 50 -15.01 20.71 16.19
CA THR A 50 -16.22 19.91 16.50
C THR A 50 -16.86 19.32 15.25
N ALA A 51 -16.37 19.66 14.06
CA ALA A 51 -16.87 19.12 12.82
C ALA A 51 -16.62 17.62 12.71
N SER A 52 -17.60 16.88 12.20
CA SER A 52 -17.43 15.47 11.84
C SER A 52 -16.33 15.31 10.79
N ALA A 53 -15.50 14.29 10.92
CA ALA A 53 -14.51 13.92 9.92
C ALA A 53 -15.15 13.35 8.62
N GLY A 54 -16.41 12.85 8.71
CA GLY A 54 -17.14 12.31 7.58
C GLY A 54 -17.95 13.36 6.85
N VAL A 55 -18.06 13.23 5.53
CA VAL A 55 -18.86 14.12 4.68
C VAL A 55 -20.37 13.86 4.80
N GLY A 56 -20.77 12.75 5.42
CA GLY A 56 -22.15 12.29 5.54
C GLY A 56 -22.65 11.51 4.31
N GLU A 57 -23.66 10.69 4.54
CA GLU A 57 -24.20 9.74 3.56
C GLU A 57 -24.65 10.43 2.27
N ALA A 58 -25.45 11.49 2.38
CA ALA A 58 -25.98 12.18 1.20
C ALA A 58 -24.90 12.78 0.28
N ALA A 59 -23.84 13.37 0.87
CA ALA A 59 -22.73 13.90 0.11
C ALA A 59 -21.87 12.79 -0.50
N PHE A 60 -21.70 11.68 0.22
CA PHE A 60 -20.97 10.52 -0.28
C PHE A 60 -21.71 9.84 -1.44
N ASP A 61 -23.03 9.65 -1.34
CA ASP A 61 -23.84 9.09 -2.41
C ASP A 61 -23.84 9.99 -3.65
N TRP A 62 -23.91 11.30 -3.44
CA TRP A 62 -23.76 12.27 -4.54
C TRP A 62 -22.39 12.10 -5.23
N TYR A 63 -21.32 11.99 -4.46
CA TYR A 63 -19.97 11.78 -4.98
C TYR A 63 -19.83 10.46 -5.74
N LEU A 64 -20.37 9.36 -5.22
CA LEU A 64 -20.38 8.07 -5.90
C LEU A 64 -21.07 8.18 -7.26
N LYS A 65 -22.25 8.77 -7.29
CA LYS A 65 -23.06 8.89 -8.50
C LYS A 65 -22.47 9.85 -9.53
N HIS A 66 -22.05 11.05 -9.12
CA HIS A 66 -21.72 12.14 -10.03
C HIS A 66 -20.23 12.30 -10.32
N VAL A 67 -19.36 11.82 -9.45
CA VAL A 67 -17.90 11.91 -9.61
C VAL A 67 -17.32 10.54 -9.97
N LYS A 68 -17.70 9.50 -9.24
CA LYS A 68 -17.21 8.15 -9.50
C LYS A 68 -18.02 7.39 -10.55
N LEU A 69 -19.19 7.91 -10.95
CA LEU A 69 -20.11 7.29 -11.90
C LEU A 69 -20.50 5.86 -11.50
N MET A 70 -20.56 5.60 -10.20
CA MET A 70 -20.99 4.33 -9.65
C MET A 70 -22.51 4.27 -9.55
N PRO A 71 -23.12 3.14 -9.92
CA PRO A 71 -24.57 2.99 -9.89
C PRO A 71 -25.14 2.70 -8.50
N TRP A 72 -24.30 2.57 -7.49
CA TRP A 72 -24.69 2.16 -6.13
C TRP A 72 -24.62 3.32 -5.15
N THR A 73 -25.53 3.28 -4.18
CA THR A 73 -25.47 4.10 -2.96
C THR A 73 -24.50 3.50 -1.95
N SER A 74 -24.14 4.26 -0.92
CA SER A 74 -23.34 3.77 0.21
C SER A 74 -23.98 2.57 0.90
N ALA A 75 -25.31 2.59 1.09
CA ALA A 75 -26.04 1.48 1.71
C ALA A 75 -25.98 0.20 0.85
N GLU A 76 -26.13 0.32 -0.48
CA GLU A 76 -25.99 -0.80 -1.39
C GLU A 76 -24.55 -1.37 -1.42
N LEU A 77 -23.55 -0.49 -1.34
CA LEU A 77 -22.14 -0.92 -1.22
C LEU A 77 -21.88 -1.71 0.06
N VAL A 78 -22.51 -1.35 1.19
CA VAL A 78 -22.41 -2.13 2.44
C VAL A 78 -22.99 -3.53 2.22
N VAL A 79 -24.16 -3.67 1.62
CA VAL A 79 -24.76 -5.00 1.35
C VAL A 79 -23.89 -5.84 0.41
N LEU A 80 -23.30 -5.21 -0.62
CA LEU A 80 -22.36 -5.89 -1.52
C LEU A 80 -21.11 -6.35 -0.77
N GLY A 81 -20.57 -5.50 0.10
CA GLY A 81 -19.41 -5.81 0.93
C GLY A 81 -19.68 -6.97 1.91
N GLU A 82 -20.85 -7.00 2.55
CA GLU A 82 -21.25 -8.10 3.43
C GLU A 82 -21.34 -9.43 2.67
N ARG A 83 -21.95 -9.42 1.49
CA ARG A 83 -22.02 -10.63 0.64
C ARG A 83 -20.64 -11.12 0.22
N GLU A 84 -19.75 -10.20 -0.13
CA GLU A 84 -18.38 -10.55 -0.51
C GLU A 84 -17.59 -11.09 0.69
N LEU A 85 -17.78 -10.53 1.85
CA LEU A 85 -17.20 -11.03 3.10
C LEU A 85 -17.66 -12.46 3.40
N ASP A 86 -18.97 -12.73 3.30
CA ASP A 86 -19.53 -14.08 3.49
C ASP A 86 -18.95 -15.07 2.48
N ARG A 87 -18.82 -14.67 1.22
CA ARG A 87 -18.20 -15.48 0.17
C ARG A 87 -16.74 -15.82 0.49
N LEU A 88 -15.97 -14.84 0.92
CA LEU A 88 -14.56 -15.01 1.27
C LEU A 88 -14.39 -15.90 2.52
N TRP A 89 -15.27 -15.76 3.51
CA TRP A 89 -15.28 -16.65 4.67
C TRP A 89 -15.58 -18.11 4.30
N ALA A 90 -16.49 -18.32 3.37
CA ALA A 90 -16.77 -19.67 2.87
C ALA A 90 -15.58 -20.26 2.12
N ILE A 91 -14.92 -19.48 1.25
CA ILE A 91 -13.69 -19.91 0.56
C ILE A 91 -12.59 -20.22 1.58
N TYR A 92 -12.36 -19.33 2.55
CA TYR A 92 -11.37 -19.55 3.59
C TYR A 92 -11.60 -20.83 4.37
N ALA A 93 -12.85 -21.11 4.75
CA ALA A 93 -13.20 -22.35 5.46
C ALA A 93 -12.92 -23.59 4.61
N LEU A 94 -13.22 -23.54 3.31
CA LEU A 94 -12.94 -24.64 2.37
C LEU A 94 -11.44 -24.86 2.19
N GLU A 95 -10.66 -23.80 1.98
CA GLU A 95 -9.21 -23.89 1.82
C GLU A 95 -8.52 -24.36 3.11
N ARG A 96 -8.97 -23.87 4.24
CA ARG A 96 -8.48 -24.35 5.54
C ARG A 96 -8.76 -25.84 5.74
N HIS A 97 -9.94 -26.32 5.31
CA HIS A 97 -10.26 -27.74 5.37
C HIS A 97 -9.43 -28.58 4.41
N ARG A 98 -9.21 -28.11 3.17
CA ARG A 98 -8.38 -28.79 2.17
C ARG A 98 -6.93 -28.93 2.63
N ASN A 99 -6.41 -27.91 3.27
CA ASN A 99 -5.01 -27.80 3.68
C ASN A 99 -4.77 -28.23 5.14
N ARG A 100 -5.76 -28.80 5.83
CA ARG A 100 -5.69 -29.12 7.27
C ARG A 100 -4.54 -30.06 7.68
N ASP A 101 -4.07 -30.86 6.72
CA ASP A 101 -2.99 -31.84 6.95
C ASP A 101 -1.61 -31.30 6.51
N LEU A 102 -1.55 -30.07 5.98
CA LEU A 102 -0.29 -29.41 5.65
C LEU A 102 0.29 -28.72 6.90
N PRO A 103 1.62 -28.75 7.06
CA PRO A 103 2.25 -28.00 8.14
C PRO A 103 2.03 -26.51 7.94
N GLU A 104 1.88 -25.76 9.03
CA GLU A 104 1.89 -24.31 8.97
C GLU A 104 3.25 -23.79 8.48
N LEU A 105 3.21 -22.76 7.65
CA LEU A 105 4.42 -22.08 7.20
C LEU A 105 5.03 -21.30 8.37
N GLU A 106 6.31 -21.54 8.63
CA GLU A 106 7.03 -20.77 9.63
C GLU A 106 7.48 -19.41 9.05
N PRO A 107 7.41 -18.33 9.83
CA PRO A 107 7.96 -17.06 9.41
C PRO A 107 9.47 -17.16 9.15
N ALA A 108 9.95 -16.38 8.20
CA ALA A 108 11.39 -16.25 7.97
C ALA A 108 12.12 -15.94 9.29
N ALA A 109 13.25 -16.58 9.51
CA ALA A 109 14.03 -16.42 10.74
C ALA A 109 14.98 -15.22 10.70
N SER A 110 15.30 -14.73 9.49
CA SER A 110 16.21 -13.57 9.30
C SER A 110 15.80 -12.71 8.12
N ALA A 111 16.37 -11.52 8.04
CA ALA A 111 16.19 -10.60 6.92
C ALA A 111 16.66 -11.22 5.60
N GLU A 112 17.75 -11.95 5.62
CA GLU A 112 18.32 -12.62 4.44
C GLU A 112 17.39 -13.71 3.92
N GLU A 113 16.84 -14.53 4.81
CA GLU A 113 15.85 -15.55 4.43
C GLU A 113 14.60 -14.91 3.86
N TYR A 114 14.13 -13.82 4.46
CA TYR A 114 12.98 -13.10 3.96
C TYR A 114 13.22 -12.51 2.55
N GLN A 115 14.37 -11.90 2.31
CA GLN A 115 14.77 -11.42 0.98
C GLN A 115 14.85 -12.54 -0.05
N GLN A 116 15.36 -13.70 0.33
CA GLN A 116 15.37 -14.86 -0.55
C GLN A 116 13.95 -15.31 -0.92
N ARG A 117 13.05 -15.42 0.07
CA ARG A 117 11.62 -15.76 -0.17
C ARG A 117 10.94 -14.77 -1.12
N ILE A 118 11.24 -13.48 -0.98
CA ILE A 118 10.72 -12.44 -1.88
C ILE A 118 11.22 -12.64 -3.31
N ALA A 119 12.52 -12.87 -3.49
CA ALA A 119 13.10 -13.08 -4.82
C ALA A 119 12.52 -14.34 -5.50
N GLU A 120 12.40 -15.43 -4.77
CA GLU A 120 11.77 -16.67 -5.25
C GLU A 120 10.29 -16.45 -5.61
N THR A 121 9.59 -15.66 -4.81
CA THR A 121 8.18 -15.30 -5.05
C THR A 121 8.02 -14.46 -6.30
N ASP A 122 8.87 -13.45 -6.52
CA ASP A 122 8.85 -12.62 -7.72
C ASP A 122 9.03 -13.47 -8.98
N LEU A 123 10.02 -14.34 -8.99
CA LEU A 123 10.28 -15.24 -10.11
C LEU A 123 9.09 -16.18 -10.38
N ARG A 124 8.51 -16.75 -9.34
CA ARG A 124 7.37 -17.65 -9.44
C ARG A 124 6.14 -16.94 -10.00
N ILE A 125 5.85 -15.74 -9.51
CA ILE A 125 4.70 -14.94 -9.97
C ILE A 125 4.89 -14.53 -11.43
N ARG A 126 6.06 -14.02 -11.81
CA ARG A 126 6.34 -13.66 -13.21
C ARG A 126 6.24 -14.85 -14.14
N GLY A 127 6.77 -16.00 -13.74
CA GLY A 127 6.64 -17.24 -14.48
C GLY A 127 5.19 -17.65 -14.68
N PHE A 128 4.40 -17.64 -13.62
CA PHE A 128 2.96 -17.94 -13.66
C PHE A 128 2.18 -16.98 -14.59
N LEU A 129 2.41 -15.68 -14.47
CA LEU A 129 1.74 -14.68 -15.31
C LEU A 129 2.06 -14.88 -16.80
N ALA A 130 3.31 -15.22 -17.11
CA ALA A 130 3.74 -15.48 -18.49
C ALA A 130 3.18 -16.79 -19.03
N GLU A 131 3.27 -17.90 -18.28
CA GLU A 131 2.78 -19.22 -18.66
C GLU A 131 1.26 -19.24 -18.86
N GLN A 132 0.53 -18.55 -17.99
CA GLN A 132 -0.93 -18.46 -18.07
C GLN A 132 -1.42 -17.35 -19.00
N GLN A 133 -0.52 -16.57 -19.58
CA GLN A 133 -0.84 -15.44 -20.49
C GLN A 133 -1.83 -14.43 -19.88
N ILE A 134 -1.72 -14.17 -18.57
CA ILE A 134 -2.65 -13.30 -17.84
C ILE A 134 -2.42 -11.84 -18.23
N ILE A 135 -1.16 -11.41 -18.20
CA ILE A 135 -0.74 -10.06 -18.62
C ILE A 135 0.61 -10.13 -19.34
N THR A 136 0.87 -9.14 -20.18
CA THR A 136 2.20 -8.93 -20.75
C THR A 136 3.01 -8.02 -19.85
N SER A 137 4.07 -8.54 -19.25
CA SER A 137 5.04 -7.73 -18.52
C SER A 137 6.10 -7.26 -19.50
N PRO A 138 6.34 -5.93 -19.65
CA PRO A 138 7.43 -5.43 -20.48
C PRO A 138 8.79 -5.84 -19.91
N ASP A 139 9.74 -6.20 -20.79
CA ASP A 139 11.08 -6.65 -20.39
C ASP A 139 11.86 -5.57 -19.61
N ASP A 140 11.55 -4.30 -19.86
CA ASP A 140 12.20 -3.15 -19.25
C ASP A 140 11.61 -2.72 -17.90
N ILE A 141 10.67 -3.48 -17.35
CA ILE A 141 10.09 -3.14 -16.04
C ILE A 141 11.11 -3.29 -14.90
N GLY A 142 12.11 -4.14 -15.09
CA GLY A 142 13.18 -4.38 -14.14
C GLY A 142 12.74 -5.11 -12.88
N GLU A 143 13.60 -5.09 -11.88
CA GLU A 143 13.30 -5.58 -10.55
C GLU A 143 12.38 -4.61 -9.84
N LEU A 144 11.37 -5.15 -9.18
CA LEU A 144 10.43 -4.37 -8.37
C LEU A 144 10.71 -4.66 -6.90
N ASP A 145 11.09 -3.62 -6.15
CA ASP A 145 11.30 -3.77 -4.72
C ASP A 145 10.01 -4.15 -4.01
N THR A 146 10.14 -4.90 -2.94
CA THR A 146 9.03 -5.19 -2.05
C THR A 146 8.65 -3.96 -1.22
N ASN A 147 7.39 -3.86 -0.84
CA ASN A 147 6.89 -2.79 0.02
C ASN A 147 7.08 -3.09 1.52
N ALA A 148 7.37 -4.33 1.89
CA ALA A 148 7.46 -4.75 3.27
C ALA A 148 8.92 -4.97 3.69
N PRO A 149 9.55 -3.99 4.38
CA PRO A 149 10.88 -4.16 4.92
C PRO A 149 10.87 -5.15 6.09
N TRP A 150 11.99 -5.87 6.28
CA TRP A 150 12.20 -6.62 7.50
C TRP A 150 12.33 -5.69 8.71
N ILE A 151 11.38 -5.78 9.64
CA ILE A 151 11.35 -4.96 10.84
C ILE A 151 11.28 -5.88 12.07
N VAL A 152 12.20 -5.69 13.00
CA VAL A 152 12.17 -6.31 14.32
C VAL A 152 11.58 -5.32 15.32
N ARG A 153 10.45 -5.69 15.93
CA ARG A 153 9.76 -4.84 16.91
C ARG A 153 9.85 -5.45 18.31
N PRO A 154 10.09 -4.65 19.36
CA PRO A 154 10.11 -5.14 20.73
C PRO A 154 8.77 -5.79 21.19
N ALA A 155 7.65 -5.30 20.65
CA ALA A 155 6.31 -5.82 20.95
C ALA A 155 5.91 -7.05 20.13
N GLY A 156 6.83 -7.60 19.31
CA GLY A 156 6.53 -8.67 18.37
C GLY A 156 6.01 -8.16 17.02
N ARG A 157 5.74 -9.09 16.13
CA ARG A 157 5.23 -8.82 14.78
C ARG A 157 3.76 -8.43 14.82
N ASN A 158 3.34 -7.55 13.93
CA ASN A 158 1.93 -7.30 13.70
C ASN A 158 1.33 -8.37 12.75
N PHE A 159 0.01 -8.34 12.57
CA PHE A 159 -0.72 -9.30 11.74
C PHE A 159 -0.18 -9.40 10.29
N TRP A 160 0.13 -8.26 9.68
CA TRP A 160 0.63 -8.22 8.30
C TRP A 160 2.06 -8.75 8.20
N GLU A 161 2.92 -8.41 9.13
CA GLU A 161 4.29 -8.94 9.22
C GLU A 161 4.30 -10.46 9.41
N GLU A 162 3.37 -11.00 10.22
CA GLU A 162 3.23 -12.45 10.39
C GLU A 162 2.86 -13.16 9.09
N ILE A 163 1.95 -12.60 8.32
CA ILE A 163 1.57 -13.16 7.01
C ILE A 163 2.74 -13.09 6.03
N GLN A 164 3.29 -11.90 5.84
CA GLN A 164 4.31 -11.62 4.84
C GLN A 164 5.61 -12.40 5.08
N PHE A 165 5.99 -12.55 6.35
CA PHE A 165 7.21 -13.29 6.68
C PHE A 165 7.05 -14.81 6.54
N ARG A 166 5.82 -15.30 6.54
CA ARG A 166 5.50 -16.70 6.22
C ARG A 166 5.46 -16.93 4.71
N ASP A 167 4.68 -16.13 4.01
CA ASP A 167 4.54 -16.16 2.55
C ASP A 167 4.36 -14.74 2.01
N PRO A 168 5.35 -14.18 1.32
CA PRO A 168 5.26 -12.85 0.74
C PRO A 168 4.35 -12.77 -0.49
N SER A 169 3.84 -13.90 -1.02
CA SER A 169 3.08 -13.92 -2.29
C SER A 169 1.85 -13.04 -2.30
N PRO A 170 0.97 -13.03 -1.26
CA PRO A 170 -0.23 -12.19 -1.29
C PRO A 170 0.08 -10.70 -1.37
N ASP A 171 1.06 -10.23 -0.59
CA ASP A 171 1.48 -8.83 -0.62
C ASP A 171 2.20 -8.50 -1.93
N HIS A 172 3.03 -9.39 -2.42
CA HIS A 172 3.77 -9.19 -3.67
C HIS A 172 2.84 -9.09 -4.88
N LEU A 173 1.81 -9.92 -4.96
CA LEU A 173 0.76 -9.85 -5.98
C LEU A 173 0.00 -8.51 -5.90
N HIS A 174 -0.43 -8.13 -4.71
CA HIS A 174 -1.22 -6.92 -4.49
C HIS A 174 -0.39 -5.65 -4.68
N ALA A 175 0.77 -5.57 -4.05
CA ALA A 175 1.54 -4.33 -3.97
C ALA A 175 2.56 -4.17 -5.11
N VAL A 176 3.05 -5.27 -5.70
CA VAL A 176 4.19 -5.21 -6.61
C VAL A 176 3.79 -5.61 -8.04
N ILE A 177 3.68 -6.90 -8.32
CA ILE A 177 3.39 -7.40 -9.67
C ILE A 177 2.36 -8.54 -9.65
N PRO A 178 1.25 -8.39 -10.39
CA PRO A 178 0.89 -7.30 -11.29
C PRO A 178 0.15 -6.13 -10.62
N GLY A 179 0.27 -5.97 -9.31
CA GLY A 179 -0.45 -5.02 -8.47
C GLY A 179 -0.06 -3.55 -8.65
N HIS A 180 -0.09 -2.82 -7.53
CA HIS A 180 0.04 -1.35 -7.52
C HIS A 180 1.28 -0.81 -8.21
N ARG A 181 2.45 -1.42 -7.97
CA ARG A 181 3.70 -0.91 -8.53
C ARG A 181 3.79 -1.09 -10.03
N PHE A 182 3.40 -2.27 -10.51
CA PHE A 182 3.27 -2.53 -11.94
C PHE A 182 2.29 -1.55 -12.57
N ASP A 183 1.09 -1.41 -12.02
CA ASP A 183 0.06 -0.49 -12.51
C ASP A 183 0.54 0.96 -12.55
N ALA A 184 1.23 1.44 -11.51
CA ALA A 184 1.79 2.79 -11.48
C ALA A 184 2.84 3.02 -12.59
N ILE A 185 3.71 2.05 -12.84
CA ILE A 185 4.71 2.12 -13.92
C ILE A 185 4.00 2.15 -15.27
N MET A 186 3.02 1.28 -15.49
CA MET A 186 2.27 1.23 -16.75
C MET A 186 1.46 2.51 -16.97
N ASN A 187 0.84 3.05 -15.92
CA ASN A 187 0.11 4.32 -15.96
C ASN A 187 1.05 5.50 -16.30
N GLY A 188 2.27 5.51 -15.76
CA GLY A 188 3.28 6.51 -16.05
C GLY A 188 3.75 6.54 -17.52
N ARG A 189 3.52 5.45 -18.28
CA ARG A 189 3.82 5.34 -19.72
C ARG A 189 2.70 5.83 -20.64
N ILE A 190 1.55 6.17 -20.05
CA ILE A 190 0.40 6.63 -20.84
C ILE A 190 0.65 8.07 -21.30
N ASP A 191 0.93 8.26 -22.57
CA ASP A 191 1.02 9.57 -23.21
C ASP A 191 -0.37 10.09 -23.60
N HIS A 192 -1.16 10.43 -22.57
CA HIS A 192 -2.48 11.01 -22.77
C HIS A 192 -2.73 12.11 -21.72
N PRO A 193 -3.07 13.35 -22.14
CA PRO A 193 -3.11 14.51 -21.26
C PRO A 193 -4.12 14.42 -20.12
N ILE A 194 -5.16 13.60 -20.27
CA ILE A 194 -6.20 13.38 -19.24
C ILE A 194 -5.92 12.06 -18.52
N ARG A 195 -5.86 10.93 -19.24
CA ARG A 195 -5.76 9.59 -18.63
C ARG A 195 -4.50 9.42 -17.78
N GLY A 196 -3.35 9.93 -18.23
CA GLY A 196 -2.10 9.87 -17.48
C GLY A 196 -2.07 10.73 -16.21
N ARG A 197 -3.12 11.53 -15.96
CA ARG A 197 -3.24 12.42 -14.78
C ARG A 197 -4.41 12.09 -13.86
N ILE A 198 -5.28 11.17 -14.28
CA ILE A 198 -6.43 10.75 -13.46
C ILE A 198 -6.04 9.48 -12.72
N ASP A 199 -5.82 9.61 -11.43
CA ASP A 199 -5.74 8.48 -10.52
C ASP A 199 -7.09 8.25 -9.84
N SER A 200 -7.44 6.98 -9.67
CA SER A 200 -8.65 6.57 -8.95
C SER A 200 -8.29 5.44 -7.99
N GLY A 201 -8.30 5.75 -6.69
CA GLY A 201 -8.06 4.74 -5.66
C GLY A 201 -8.96 3.51 -5.81
N ALA A 202 -10.24 3.69 -6.17
CA ALA A 202 -11.14 2.55 -6.42
C ALA A 202 -10.68 1.67 -7.60
N ARG A 203 -10.09 2.26 -8.65
CA ARG A 203 -9.51 1.48 -9.76
C ARG A 203 -8.22 0.79 -9.35
N ALA A 204 -7.33 1.50 -8.68
CA ALA A 204 -6.04 0.98 -8.27
C ALA A 204 -6.20 -0.18 -7.27
N GLU A 205 -7.04 -0.01 -6.25
CA GLU A 205 -7.35 -1.06 -5.28
C GLU A 205 -8.14 -2.22 -5.92
N GLY A 206 -9.08 -1.91 -6.80
CA GLY A 206 -9.85 -2.92 -7.54
C GLY A 206 -8.95 -3.78 -8.43
N TRP A 207 -7.99 -3.19 -9.11
CA TRP A 207 -6.99 -3.89 -9.90
C TRP A 207 -6.14 -4.81 -9.01
N ALA A 208 -5.53 -4.27 -7.97
CA ALA A 208 -4.64 -5.01 -7.08
C ALA A 208 -5.34 -6.14 -6.28
N THR A 209 -6.66 -6.03 -6.08
CA THR A 209 -7.46 -7.04 -5.36
C THR A 209 -8.02 -8.13 -6.31
N TYR A 210 -8.26 -7.78 -7.58
CA TYR A 210 -8.81 -8.70 -8.58
C TYR A 210 -7.79 -9.77 -9.01
N LEU A 211 -6.52 -9.43 -9.01
CA LEU A 211 -5.40 -10.27 -9.40
C LEU A 211 -4.96 -11.21 -8.28
#